data_a1bf540c199e8522e8a99c19e049bdcf
#
_entry.id   a1bf540c199e8522e8a99c19e049bdcf
#
_cell.length_a   1.000
_cell.length_b   1.000
_cell.length_c   1.000
_cell.angle_alpha   90.00
_cell.angle_beta   90.00
_cell.angle_gamma   90.00
#
_symmetry.space_group_name_H-M   'P 1'
#
loop_
_entity.id
_entity.type
_entity.pdbx_description
1 polymer ?
#
loop_
_entity_poly.entity_id
_entity_poly.type
_entity_poly.pdbx_seq_one_letter_code
_entity_poly.pdbx_strand_id
1 'polypeptide(L)'
;MDLYKSTAHELHDKLVNKEISSVELTNALYERIDAVEDQVKAYVTLDKENALAQAAKVDAMIAAGEKIAPLAGIPGAIKDNICTKGLLTTCSSKMLSNVVPIYDAHVITKLRAEDTIFLGKTNMDEFAMGSTTESSYFQVTRNPWNLDRVPGGSSGGSAAAIAAGEAIWALGSDTGGSIRQPASFNGCVGIKPTYGRVSRYGCVAFASSLDQIGPITRDVTDAATVLNTICGKDEHDSTSLPVDVPDFTKALRADVKGLRIGLPKEYYGEGLDPKVHAELKKAIAQYEAMGAEIVEISLPHTEYAVITYYIIAPAEASANLARYDGVRYGFRAANATSAPEMTTLSRTEGFGDEVKRRIMLGTYVLSSGYYDAYYKKAMQVRTLIRRDFDAAFEQCDVILAPTSPVVAYPIDGKMDPLSIYLLDVYTIPVNMAGLPGISVPAGFADGMPVGMQLIGKPLDEETVLRAAYTFEQANEYHKVLATLGGNK
;
A
#
# COMPACT_ATOMS: atom_id res chain seq x y z
N MET A 1 14.76 17.22 -19.42
CA MET A 1 13.28 17.25 -19.14
C MET A 1 13.07 16.45 -17.87
N ASP A 2 12.34 16.99 -16.91
CA ASP A 2 12.12 16.30 -15.60
C ASP A 2 11.07 15.19 -15.76
N LEU A 3 11.40 14.10 -16.48
CA LEU A 3 10.47 13.02 -16.81
C LEU A 3 9.84 12.36 -15.57
N TYR A 4 10.56 12.36 -14.44
CA TYR A 4 10.07 11.87 -13.15
C TYR A 4 8.87 12.66 -12.59
N LYS A 5 8.55 13.84 -13.17
CA LYS A 5 7.38 14.64 -12.79
C LYS A 5 6.11 14.27 -13.55
N SER A 6 6.22 13.50 -14.63
CA SER A 6 5.07 13.05 -15.43
C SER A 6 4.42 11.80 -14.83
N THR A 7 3.15 11.59 -15.15
CA THR A 7 2.37 10.40 -14.79
C THR A 7 2.61 9.25 -15.77
N ALA A 8 2.19 8.03 -15.45
CA ALA A 8 2.40 6.88 -16.33
C ALA A 8 1.67 7.04 -17.67
N HIS A 9 0.43 7.50 -17.65
CA HIS A 9 -0.34 7.69 -18.87
C HIS A 9 0.24 8.80 -19.77
N GLU A 10 0.73 9.93 -19.21
CA GLU A 10 1.42 10.97 -19.97
C GLU A 10 2.72 10.45 -20.61
N LEU A 11 3.46 9.62 -19.89
CA LEU A 11 4.71 9.02 -20.38
C LEU A 11 4.45 7.97 -21.44
N HIS A 12 3.37 7.18 -21.31
CA HIS A 12 2.94 6.24 -22.33
C HIS A 12 2.66 6.95 -23.67
N ASP A 13 1.93 8.06 -23.64
CA ASP A 13 1.65 8.86 -24.84
C ASP A 13 2.95 9.36 -25.49
N LYS A 14 3.91 9.83 -24.71
CA LYS A 14 5.24 10.26 -25.21
C LYS A 14 6.03 9.10 -25.84
N LEU A 15 5.99 7.89 -25.24
CA LEU A 15 6.61 6.70 -25.79
C LEU A 15 5.98 6.30 -27.14
N VAL A 16 4.65 6.24 -27.20
CA VAL A 16 3.91 5.89 -28.44
C VAL A 16 4.18 6.92 -29.54
N ASN A 17 4.24 8.20 -29.20
CA ASN A 17 4.56 9.29 -30.13
C ASN A 17 6.05 9.38 -30.49
N LYS A 18 6.91 8.54 -29.88
CA LYS A 18 8.37 8.55 -30.07
C LYS A 18 9.03 9.88 -29.69
N GLU A 19 8.44 10.60 -28.73
CA GLU A 19 9.00 11.83 -28.17
C GLU A 19 10.13 11.53 -27.19
N ILE A 20 10.07 10.37 -26.53
CA ILE A 20 11.09 9.82 -25.65
C ILE A 20 11.24 8.33 -25.90
N SER A 21 12.35 7.73 -25.48
CA SER A 21 12.54 6.29 -25.40
C SER A 21 12.34 5.77 -23.98
N SER A 22 12.03 4.48 -23.84
CA SER A 22 11.94 3.83 -22.55
C SER A 22 13.29 3.78 -21.82
N VAL A 23 14.39 3.64 -22.59
CA VAL A 23 15.76 3.71 -22.06
C VAL A 23 16.07 5.10 -21.50
N GLU A 24 15.69 6.19 -22.20
CA GLU A 24 15.85 7.57 -21.70
C GLU A 24 15.07 7.79 -20.41
N LEU A 25 13.79 7.35 -20.39
CA LEU A 25 12.94 7.43 -19.20
C LEU A 25 13.55 6.66 -18.01
N THR A 26 13.98 5.43 -18.24
CA THR A 26 14.58 4.57 -17.20
C THR A 26 15.87 5.18 -16.65
N ASN A 27 16.72 5.73 -17.51
CA ASN A 27 17.92 6.42 -17.08
C ASN A 27 17.60 7.69 -16.27
N ALA A 28 16.63 8.49 -16.70
CA ALA A 28 16.21 9.68 -15.96
C ALA A 28 15.70 9.34 -14.54
N LEU A 29 15.02 8.19 -14.36
CA LEU A 29 14.60 7.72 -13.04
C LEU A 29 15.83 7.30 -12.19
N TYR A 30 16.80 6.58 -12.77
CA TYR A 30 18.02 6.23 -12.03
C TYR A 30 18.87 7.45 -11.69
N GLU A 31 18.96 8.46 -12.56
CA GLU A 31 19.59 9.73 -12.23
C GLU A 31 18.87 10.44 -11.06
N ARG A 32 17.52 10.35 -11.01
CA ARG A 32 16.76 10.89 -9.89
C ARG A 32 17.02 10.10 -8.62
N ILE A 33 17.02 8.77 -8.66
CA ILE A 33 17.36 7.89 -7.53
C ILE A 33 18.78 8.25 -7.03
N ASP A 34 19.78 8.30 -7.90
CA ASP A 34 21.17 8.64 -7.53
C ASP A 34 21.25 10.02 -6.84
N ALA A 35 20.38 10.96 -7.19
CA ALA A 35 20.37 12.30 -6.60
C ALA A 35 19.71 12.40 -5.22
N VAL A 36 18.78 11.50 -4.88
CA VAL A 36 17.92 11.70 -3.69
C VAL A 36 17.83 10.52 -2.73
N GLU A 37 18.15 9.29 -3.17
CA GLU A 37 17.96 8.06 -2.39
C GLU A 37 18.79 8.04 -1.10
N ASP A 38 19.98 8.65 -1.08
CA ASP A 38 20.79 8.78 0.15
C ASP A 38 20.04 9.52 1.27
N GLN A 39 19.09 10.39 0.92
CA GLN A 39 18.26 11.14 1.85
C GLN A 39 16.93 10.43 2.16
N VAL A 40 16.26 9.90 1.12
CA VAL A 40 14.92 9.29 1.22
C VAL A 40 14.97 7.86 1.74
N LYS A 41 15.91 7.06 1.25
CA LYS A 41 16.10 5.63 1.60
C LYS A 41 14.84 4.79 1.33
N ALA A 42 14.30 4.95 0.13
CA ALA A 42 13.09 4.27 -0.30
C ALA A 42 13.32 2.83 -0.77
N TYR A 43 14.53 2.50 -1.26
CA TYR A 43 14.85 1.19 -1.83
C TYR A 43 15.76 0.37 -0.92
N VAL A 44 15.58 -0.95 -0.93
CA VAL A 44 16.52 -1.92 -0.31
C VAL A 44 17.35 -2.65 -1.37
N THR A 45 16.87 -2.72 -2.60
CA THR A 45 17.56 -3.34 -3.74
C THR A 45 17.19 -2.61 -5.02
N LEU A 46 18.18 -2.23 -5.83
CA LEU A 46 17.99 -1.69 -7.18
C LEU A 46 18.38 -2.74 -8.23
N ASP A 47 17.73 -2.69 -9.42
CA ASP A 47 17.90 -3.66 -10.51
C ASP A 47 18.17 -2.96 -11.87
N LYS A 48 19.13 -2.05 -11.89
CA LYS A 48 19.40 -1.15 -13.02
C LYS A 48 19.69 -1.89 -14.32
N GLU A 49 20.48 -2.96 -14.27
CA GLU A 49 20.88 -3.71 -15.47
C GLU A 49 19.64 -4.34 -16.14
N ASN A 50 18.81 -5.07 -15.38
CA ASN A 50 17.61 -5.69 -15.93
C ASN A 50 16.57 -4.65 -16.35
N ALA A 51 16.42 -3.56 -15.59
CA ALA A 51 15.49 -2.46 -15.95
C ALA A 51 15.84 -1.85 -17.31
N LEU A 52 17.12 -1.56 -17.56
CA LEU A 52 17.59 -1.03 -18.85
C LEU A 52 17.46 -2.05 -19.99
N ALA A 53 17.70 -3.34 -19.72
CA ALA A 53 17.48 -4.40 -20.71
C ALA A 53 15.99 -4.52 -21.11
N GLN A 54 15.08 -4.43 -20.15
CA GLN A 54 13.63 -4.40 -20.40
C GLN A 54 13.23 -3.15 -21.19
N ALA A 55 13.75 -1.97 -20.83
CA ALA A 55 13.51 -0.72 -21.54
C ALA A 55 13.94 -0.80 -23.02
N ALA A 56 15.12 -1.33 -23.28
CA ALA A 56 15.60 -1.52 -24.64
C ALA A 56 14.72 -2.48 -25.46
N LYS A 57 14.15 -3.51 -24.84
CA LYS A 57 13.17 -4.39 -25.47
C LYS A 57 11.92 -3.61 -25.93
N VAL A 58 11.36 -2.76 -25.06
CA VAL A 58 10.17 -1.96 -25.38
C VAL A 58 10.49 -0.95 -26.49
N ASP A 59 11.65 -0.31 -26.46
CA ASP A 59 12.08 0.59 -27.54
C ASP A 59 12.17 -0.14 -28.90
N ALA A 60 12.64 -1.39 -28.91
CA ALA A 60 12.66 -2.20 -30.13
C ALA A 60 11.24 -2.54 -30.64
N MET A 61 10.28 -2.82 -29.75
CA MET A 61 8.87 -3.04 -30.08
C MET A 61 8.25 -1.77 -30.70
N ILE A 62 8.48 -0.60 -30.10
CA ILE A 62 8.01 0.69 -30.62
C ILE A 62 8.63 1.01 -31.98
N ALA A 63 9.92 0.72 -32.15
CA ALA A 63 10.61 0.91 -33.43
C ALA A 63 10.03 0.02 -34.53
N ALA A 64 9.67 -1.21 -34.18
CA ALA A 64 9.01 -2.16 -35.09
C ALA A 64 7.54 -1.79 -35.43
N GLY A 65 6.97 -0.78 -34.74
CA GLY A 65 5.57 -0.37 -34.93
C GLY A 65 4.56 -1.27 -34.18
N GLU A 66 5.01 -2.04 -33.22
CA GLU A 66 4.12 -2.85 -32.38
C GLU A 66 3.30 -1.97 -31.43
N LYS A 67 2.06 -2.38 -31.18
CA LYS A 67 1.23 -1.73 -30.15
C LYS A 67 1.68 -2.18 -28.76
N ILE A 68 2.06 -1.25 -27.91
CA ILE A 68 2.48 -1.51 -26.54
C ILE A 68 1.30 -1.39 -25.56
N ALA A 69 1.38 -2.13 -24.45
CA ALA A 69 0.42 -2.04 -23.35
C ALA A 69 0.58 -0.70 -22.57
N PRO A 70 -0.46 -0.23 -21.83
CA PRO A 70 -0.42 1.07 -21.14
C PRO A 70 0.75 1.27 -20.16
N LEU A 71 1.24 0.21 -19.53
CA LEU A 71 2.39 0.26 -18.62
C LEU A 71 3.70 -0.21 -19.25
N ALA A 72 3.69 -0.61 -20.53
CA ALA A 72 4.91 -1.06 -21.21
C ALA A 72 5.95 0.05 -21.26
N GLY A 73 7.16 -0.27 -20.84
CA GLY A 73 8.26 0.68 -20.82
C GLY A 73 8.19 1.76 -19.74
N ILE A 74 7.20 1.70 -18.84
CA ILE A 74 7.05 2.65 -17.72
C ILE A 74 7.68 2.07 -16.45
N PRO A 75 8.70 2.74 -15.85
CA PRO A 75 9.39 2.22 -14.68
C PRO A 75 8.58 2.32 -13.39
N GLY A 76 8.51 1.21 -12.66
CA GLY A 76 7.84 1.11 -11.37
C GLY A 76 8.66 0.41 -10.30
N ALA A 77 8.21 0.51 -9.06
CA ALA A 77 8.86 -0.03 -7.88
C ALA A 77 7.99 -1.10 -7.21
N ILE A 78 8.63 -2.12 -6.64
CA ILE A 78 7.95 -3.28 -6.07
C ILE A 78 8.24 -3.38 -4.57
N LYS A 79 7.22 -3.39 -3.73
CA LYS A 79 7.40 -3.60 -2.28
C LYS A 79 8.15 -4.90 -2.00
N ASP A 80 9.04 -4.87 -1.04
CA ASP A 80 10.01 -5.95 -0.79
C ASP A 80 9.42 -7.24 -0.20
N ASN A 81 8.11 -7.33 -0.02
CA ASN A 81 7.40 -8.57 0.31
C ASN A 81 6.73 -9.25 -0.90
N ILE A 82 6.90 -8.73 -2.11
CA ILE A 82 6.35 -9.31 -3.34
C ILE A 82 7.48 -10.07 -4.05
N CYS A 83 7.36 -11.39 -4.13
CA CYS A 83 8.37 -12.25 -4.74
C CYS A 83 8.58 -11.89 -6.21
N THR A 84 9.83 -11.55 -6.54
CA THR A 84 10.29 -11.22 -7.89
C THR A 84 11.41 -12.17 -8.25
N LYS A 85 11.19 -13.07 -9.21
CA LYS A 85 12.15 -14.10 -9.60
C LYS A 85 13.50 -13.47 -9.99
N GLY A 86 14.56 -13.98 -9.37
CA GLY A 86 15.92 -13.55 -9.63
C GLY A 86 16.34 -12.25 -8.93
N LEU A 87 15.42 -11.57 -8.23
CA LEU A 87 15.70 -10.32 -7.50
C LEU A 87 15.52 -10.53 -6.00
N LEU A 88 16.51 -10.11 -5.21
CA LEU A 88 16.50 -10.22 -3.75
C LEU A 88 15.17 -9.70 -3.18
N THR A 89 14.52 -10.48 -2.33
CA THR A 89 13.22 -10.18 -1.71
C THR A 89 13.27 -10.53 -0.23
N THR A 90 13.37 -9.52 0.63
CA THR A 90 13.79 -9.69 2.01
C THR A 90 12.70 -9.41 3.04
N CYS A 91 11.57 -8.81 2.64
CA CYS A 91 10.57 -8.26 3.57
C CYS A 91 11.17 -7.28 4.56
N SER A 92 12.25 -6.59 4.19
CA SER A 92 13.05 -5.71 5.05
C SER A 92 13.48 -6.36 6.37
N SER A 93 13.74 -7.69 6.35
CA SER A 93 14.10 -8.52 7.50
C SER A 93 15.48 -9.18 7.32
N LYS A 94 16.24 -9.27 8.41
CA LYS A 94 17.45 -10.11 8.46
C LYS A 94 17.12 -11.57 8.17
N MET A 95 15.92 -12.03 8.56
CA MET A 95 15.48 -13.42 8.33
C MET A 95 15.51 -13.81 6.85
N LEU A 96 15.20 -12.88 5.93
CA LEU A 96 15.18 -13.13 4.49
C LEU A 96 16.26 -12.35 3.72
N SER A 97 17.25 -11.78 4.40
CA SER A 97 18.26 -10.91 3.80
C SER A 97 19.10 -11.53 2.67
N ASN A 98 19.06 -12.83 2.50
CA ASN A 98 19.77 -13.60 1.48
C ASN A 98 18.84 -14.37 0.53
N VAL A 99 17.53 -14.07 0.53
CA VAL A 99 16.55 -14.84 -0.24
C VAL A 99 16.30 -14.22 -1.60
N VAL A 100 16.62 -14.98 -2.64
CA VAL A 100 16.29 -14.67 -4.04
C VAL A 100 15.20 -15.63 -4.48
N PRO A 101 13.97 -15.18 -4.74
CA PRO A 101 12.86 -16.02 -5.17
C PRO A 101 13.15 -16.72 -6.50
N ILE A 102 12.72 -18.00 -6.60
CA ILE A 102 12.83 -18.82 -7.82
C ILE A 102 11.59 -18.71 -8.71
N TYR A 103 10.58 -17.96 -8.28
CA TYR A 103 9.33 -17.73 -8.98
C TYR A 103 8.87 -16.27 -8.80
N ASP A 104 8.02 -15.80 -9.70
CA ASP A 104 7.35 -14.51 -9.62
C ASP A 104 6.03 -14.62 -8.85
N ALA A 105 5.68 -13.59 -8.10
CA ALA A 105 4.31 -13.40 -7.65
C ALA A 105 3.37 -13.25 -8.85
N HIS A 106 2.09 -13.61 -8.69
CA HIS A 106 1.11 -13.51 -9.79
C HIS A 106 1.06 -12.09 -10.39
N VAL A 107 1.05 -11.07 -9.56
CA VAL A 107 1.07 -9.67 -10.00
C VAL A 107 2.33 -9.34 -10.82
N ILE A 108 3.48 -9.90 -10.47
CA ILE A 108 4.73 -9.72 -11.22
C ILE A 108 4.66 -10.42 -12.58
N THR A 109 4.10 -11.63 -12.62
CA THR A 109 3.88 -12.34 -13.90
C THR A 109 3.00 -11.52 -14.84
N LYS A 110 1.90 -10.93 -14.33
CA LYS A 110 1.01 -10.08 -15.12
C LYS A 110 1.70 -8.80 -15.62
N LEU A 111 2.42 -8.11 -14.75
CA LEU A 111 3.17 -6.91 -15.11
C LEU A 111 4.26 -7.21 -16.15
N ARG A 112 4.99 -8.33 -16.02
CA ARG A 112 5.97 -8.75 -17.03
C ARG A 112 5.33 -9.05 -18.39
N ALA A 113 4.11 -9.60 -18.39
CA ALA A 113 3.38 -9.87 -19.63
C ALA A 113 2.98 -8.59 -20.38
N GLU A 114 2.94 -7.46 -19.67
CA GLU A 114 2.73 -6.12 -20.27
C GLU A 114 4.04 -5.35 -20.48
N ASP A 115 5.20 -6.00 -20.40
CA ASP A 115 6.52 -5.38 -20.61
C ASP A 115 6.79 -4.15 -19.73
N THR A 116 6.30 -4.18 -18.48
CA THR A 116 6.61 -3.15 -17.48
C THR A 116 8.05 -3.23 -17.00
N ILE A 117 8.61 -2.14 -16.51
CA ILE A 117 9.98 -2.08 -16.02
C ILE A 117 9.99 -2.04 -14.49
N PHE A 118 10.84 -2.87 -13.87
CA PHE A 118 11.02 -2.87 -12.42
C PHE A 118 12.36 -2.22 -12.05
N LEU A 119 12.29 -1.11 -11.29
CA LEU A 119 13.49 -0.38 -10.83
C LEU A 119 14.19 -1.08 -9.67
N GLY A 120 13.41 -1.78 -8.83
CA GLY A 120 13.93 -2.44 -7.65
C GLY A 120 12.86 -2.75 -6.61
N LYS A 121 13.33 -3.06 -5.40
CA LYS A 121 12.53 -3.44 -4.23
C LYS A 121 12.52 -2.32 -3.21
N THR A 122 11.32 -1.86 -2.84
CA THR A 122 11.16 -0.74 -1.88
C THR A 122 11.14 -1.21 -0.45
N ASN A 123 11.72 -0.38 0.42
CA ASN A 123 11.79 -0.59 1.86
C ASN A 123 10.39 -0.63 2.49
N MET A 124 10.28 -1.31 3.62
CA MET A 124 9.01 -1.51 4.31
C MET A 124 9.23 -1.79 5.79
N ASP A 125 8.19 -1.76 6.61
CA ASP A 125 8.25 -2.35 7.93
C ASP A 125 8.48 -3.86 7.82
N GLU A 126 9.30 -4.40 8.72
CA GLU A 126 9.68 -5.81 8.71
C GLU A 126 8.46 -6.74 8.64
N PHE A 127 8.40 -7.62 7.63
CA PHE A 127 7.27 -8.52 7.34
C PHE A 127 5.90 -7.82 7.27
N ALA A 128 5.87 -6.57 6.85
CA ALA A 128 4.67 -5.72 6.79
C ALA A 128 4.03 -5.44 8.17
N MET A 129 4.79 -5.57 9.25
CA MET A 129 4.35 -5.40 10.63
C MET A 129 4.79 -4.04 11.19
N GLY A 130 4.04 -3.00 10.85
CA GLY A 130 4.29 -1.63 11.30
C GLY A 130 3.49 -0.63 10.48
N SER A 131 3.59 0.64 10.88
CA SER A 131 2.88 1.76 10.25
C SER A 131 3.80 2.97 10.02
N THR A 132 5.15 2.77 10.03
CA THR A 132 6.13 3.86 10.05
C THR A 132 7.34 3.64 9.15
N THR A 133 7.62 2.41 8.75
CA THR A 133 8.83 1.97 8.03
C THR A 133 10.13 2.23 8.81
N GLU A 134 10.04 2.30 10.16
CA GLU A 134 11.20 2.40 11.05
C GLU A 134 11.75 1.03 11.46
N SER A 135 10.93 -0.05 11.35
CA SER A 135 11.30 -1.40 11.78
C SER A 135 12.12 -2.20 10.75
N SER A 136 12.48 -1.61 9.62
CA SER A 136 13.33 -2.25 8.61
C SER A 136 14.71 -2.60 9.17
N TYR A 137 15.17 -3.82 8.87
CA TYR A 137 16.53 -4.25 9.20
C TYR A 137 17.62 -3.44 8.47
N PHE A 138 17.32 -2.90 7.28
CA PHE A 138 18.33 -2.28 6.43
C PHE A 138 18.50 -0.79 6.72
N GLN A 139 17.40 -0.04 6.78
CA GLN A 139 17.44 1.42 6.90
C GLN A 139 16.05 2.00 7.25
N VAL A 140 16.03 3.22 7.74
CA VAL A 140 14.81 3.97 7.99
C VAL A 140 14.50 4.84 6.78
N THR A 141 13.35 4.64 6.15
CA THR A 141 12.86 5.50 5.07
C THR A 141 12.34 6.82 5.63
N ARG A 142 12.61 7.91 4.91
CA ARG A 142 12.24 9.27 5.31
C ARG A 142 11.16 9.83 4.39
N ASN A 143 10.30 10.66 4.95
CA ASN A 143 9.24 11.30 4.17
C ASN A 143 9.83 12.42 3.30
N PRO A 144 9.63 12.41 1.96
CA PRO A 144 10.17 13.43 1.06
C PRO A 144 9.68 14.85 1.33
N TRP A 145 8.50 15.02 1.94
CA TRP A 145 7.98 16.34 2.33
C TRP A 145 8.73 16.93 3.52
N ASN A 146 9.20 16.10 4.42
CA ASN A 146 10.02 16.47 5.55
C ASN A 146 10.85 15.26 5.99
N LEU A 147 12.16 15.33 5.75
CA LEU A 147 13.09 14.22 5.98
C LEU A 147 13.25 13.82 7.47
N ASP A 148 12.74 14.62 8.40
CA ASP A 148 12.71 14.30 9.82
C ASP A 148 11.41 13.57 10.23
N ARG A 149 10.53 13.25 9.27
CA ARG A 149 9.24 12.58 9.51
C ARG A 149 9.18 11.22 8.84
N VAL A 150 8.32 10.34 9.40
CA VAL A 150 8.07 9.00 8.88
C VAL A 150 7.28 9.07 7.56
N PRO A 151 7.52 8.15 6.61
CA PRO A 151 6.72 8.04 5.39
C PRO A 151 5.39 7.29 5.60
N GLY A 152 5.14 6.83 6.83
CA GLY A 152 4.10 5.85 7.08
C GLY A 152 4.56 4.43 6.76
N GLY A 153 3.65 3.47 6.85
CA GLY A 153 3.96 2.05 6.63
C GLY A 153 2.71 1.15 6.60
N SER A 154 2.97 -0.08 6.29
CA SER A 154 4.25 -0.73 6.04
C SER A 154 4.82 -0.53 4.62
N SER A 155 4.10 0.09 3.65
CA SER A 155 4.61 0.37 2.29
C SER A 155 5.25 1.78 2.20
N GLY A 156 6.00 2.21 3.23
CA GLY A 156 6.55 3.57 3.29
C GLY A 156 7.57 3.83 2.20
N GLY A 157 8.43 2.87 1.86
CA GLY A 157 9.37 3.00 0.75
C GLY A 157 8.67 3.16 -0.60
N SER A 158 7.58 2.41 -0.85
CA SER A 158 6.79 2.57 -2.09
C SER A 158 6.16 3.96 -2.21
N ALA A 159 5.58 4.48 -1.12
CA ALA A 159 4.97 5.81 -1.12
C ALA A 159 6.02 6.92 -1.20
N ALA A 160 7.14 6.79 -0.49
CA ALA A 160 8.23 7.74 -0.54
C ALA A 160 8.87 7.81 -1.92
N ALA A 161 9.08 6.66 -2.60
CA ALA A 161 9.60 6.62 -3.96
C ALA A 161 8.71 7.40 -4.95
N ILE A 162 7.38 7.27 -4.86
CA ILE A 162 6.45 8.04 -5.69
C ILE A 162 6.55 9.54 -5.37
N ALA A 163 6.51 9.92 -4.10
CA ALA A 163 6.56 11.31 -3.69
C ALA A 163 7.90 12.00 -4.01
N ALA A 164 9.01 11.25 -3.96
CA ALA A 164 10.35 11.74 -4.32
C ALA A 164 10.58 11.77 -5.84
N GLY A 165 9.72 11.17 -6.65
CA GLY A 165 9.91 11.00 -8.09
C GLY A 165 10.92 9.92 -8.47
N GLU A 166 11.15 8.94 -7.62
CA GLU A 166 12.07 7.80 -7.84
C GLU A 166 11.38 6.62 -8.55
N ALA A 167 10.07 6.67 -8.69
CA ALA A 167 9.28 5.74 -9.47
C ALA A 167 8.03 6.44 -10.03
N ILE A 168 7.50 5.94 -11.14
CA ILE A 168 6.27 6.46 -11.76
C ILE A 168 5.03 5.81 -11.11
N TRP A 169 5.11 4.53 -10.83
CA TRP A 169 4.10 3.75 -10.10
C TRP A 169 4.81 2.79 -9.14
N ALA A 170 4.11 2.34 -8.10
CA ALA A 170 4.64 1.35 -7.18
C ALA A 170 3.56 0.36 -6.75
N LEU A 171 3.97 -0.86 -6.39
CA LEU A 171 3.11 -1.79 -5.66
C LEU A 171 3.39 -1.70 -4.16
N GLY A 172 2.30 -1.77 -3.40
CA GLY A 172 2.29 -1.96 -1.96
C GLY A 172 1.52 -3.21 -1.55
N SER A 173 1.47 -3.47 -0.24
CA SER A 173 0.55 -4.44 0.36
C SER A 173 -0.13 -3.80 1.57
N ASP A 174 -1.39 -4.16 1.79
CA ASP A 174 -2.26 -3.54 2.79
C ASP A 174 -2.97 -4.63 3.60
N THR A 175 -2.65 -4.71 4.87
CA THR A 175 -3.24 -5.66 5.82
C THR A 175 -4.17 -4.95 6.80
N GLY A 176 -3.85 -3.70 7.14
CA GLY A 176 -4.63 -2.85 8.04
C GLY A 176 -4.63 -1.37 7.65
N GLY A 177 -4.05 -1.03 6.48
CA GLY A 177 -3.89 0.36 6.03
C GLY A 177 -2.60 0.61 5.26
N SER A 178 -1.75 -0.41 5.12
CA SER A 178 -0.34 -0.26 4.71
C SER A 178 -0.10 0.12 3.24
N ILE A 179 -1.11 0.43 2.45
CA ILE A 179 -1.07 1.16 1.19
C ILE A 179 -1.61 2.58 1.40
N ARG A 180 -2.81 2.68 2.00
CA ARG A 180 -3.59 3.92 2.10
C ARG A 180 -2.96 4.91 3.06
N GLN A 181 -2.51 4.47 4.24
CA GLN A 181 -1.88 5.33 5.24
C GLN A 181 -0.55 5.92 4.74
N PRO A 182 0.44 5.15 4.22
CA PRO A 182 1.65 5.76 3.67
C PRO A 182 1.37 6.62 2.43
N ALA A 183 0.37 6.29 1.59
CA ALA A 183 -0.05 7.16 0.50
C ALA A 183 -0.55 8.52 1.02
N SER A 184 -1.35 8.53 2.09
CA SER A 184 -1.81 9.75 2.78
C SER A 184 -0.63 10.60 3.28
N PHE A 185 0.34 9.98 3.96
CA PHE A 185 1.48 10.69 4.54
C PHE A 185 2.46 11.26 3.50
N ASN A 186 2.46 10.70 2.28
CA ASN A 186 3.33 11.13 1.20
C ASN A 186 2.61 11.95 0.10
N GLY A 187 1.30 12.21 0.24
CA GLY A 187 0.54 12.97 -0.76
C GLY A 187 0.38 12.22 -2.08
N CYS A 188 0.24 10.90 -2.00
CA CYS A 188 0.05 9.99 -3.12
C CYS A 188 -1.37 9.42 -3.15
N VAL A 189 -1.74 8.82 -4.28
CA VAL A 189 -2.93 7.98 -4.42
C VAL A 189 -2.54 6.55 -4.08
N GLY A 190 -3.29 5.91 -3.16
CA GLY A 190 -3.07 4.51 -2.82
C GLY A 190 -4.38 3.76 -2.71
N ILE A 191 -4.58 2.71 -3.51
CA ILE A 191 -5.81 1.91 -3.49
C ILE A 191 -5.55 0.48 -3.04
N LYS A 192 -6.33 0.05 -2.05
CA LYS A 192 -6.50 -1.33 -1.66
C LYS A 192 -7.77 -1.85 -2.31
N PRO A 193 -7.71 -2.77 -3.28
CA PRO A 193 -8.92 -3.35 -3.88
C PRO A 193 -9.67 -4.25 -2.90
N THR A 194 -10.82 -4.71 -3.29
CA THR A 194 -11.59 -5.76 -2.58
C THR A 194 -10.71 -6.97 -2.32
N TYR A 195 -10.80 -7.53 -1.11
CA TYR A 195 -10.06 -8.75 -0.75
C TYR A 195 -10.32 -9.88 -1.75
N GLY A 196 -9.24 -10.44 -2.30
CA GLY A 196 -9.30 -11.49 -3.32
C GLY A 196 -9.46 -10.99 -4.77
N ARG A 197 -9.61 -9.67 -5.00
CA ARG A 197 -9.62 -9.09 -6.35
C ARG A 197 -8.26 -9.19 -7.05
N VAL A 198 -7.19 -9.11 -6.28
CA VAL A 198 -5.80 -9.32 -6.72
C VAL A 198 -5.25 -10.53 -5.96
N SER A 199 -4.63 -11.46 -6.69
CA SER A 199 -4.01 -12.64 -6.09
C SER A 199 -2.90 -12.27 -5.10
N ARG A 200 -2.84 -13.02 -4.01
CA ARG A 200 -1.77 -12.97 -3.00
C ARG A 200 -0.66 -13.98 -3.24
N TYR A 201 -0.75 -14.80 -4.31
CA TYR A 201 0.31 -15.75 -4.64
C TYR A 201 1.64 -15.03 -4.87
N GLY A 202 2.66 -15.43 -4.10
CA GLY A 202 3.97 -14.78 -4.11
C GLY A 202 4.08 -13.49 -3.29
N CYS A 203 3.01 -13.04 -2.62
CA CYS A 203 3.11 -12.07 -1.54
C CYS A 203 3.49 -12.80 -0.25
N VAL A 204 4.59 -12.42 0.39
CA VAL A 204 4.99 -12.99 1.68
C VAL A 204 3.95 -12.64 2.72
N ALA A 205 3.30 -13.65 3.27
CA ALA A 205 2.11 -13.48 4.10
C ALA A 205 2.43 -12.90 5.49
N PHE A 206 1.72 -11.84 5.85
CA PHE A 206 1.57 -11.39 7.23
C PHE A 206 0.29 -12.00 7.83
N ALA A 207 -0.88 -11.56 7.39
CA ALA A 207 -2.18 -12.07 7.85
C ALA A 207 -3.04 -12.48 6.64
N SER A 208 -3.11 -13.77 6.37
CA SER A 208 -3.64 -14.33 5.13
C SER A 208 -5.10 -13.96 4.85
N SER A 209 -5.91 -13.69 5.88
CA SER A 209 -7.30 -13.28 5.73
C SER A 209 -7.51 -11.77 5.53
N LEU A 210 -6.42 -10.99 5.49
CA LEU A 210 -6.45 -9.52 5.45
C LEU A 210 -5.55 -8.94 4.36
N ASP A 211 -4.39 -9.57 4.08
CA ASP A 211 -3.38 -9.07 3.13
C ASP A 211 -3.97 -8.85 1.74
N GLN A 212 -3.66 -7.69 1.14
CA GLN A 212 -4.04 -7.37 -0.23
C GLN A 212 -2.95 -6.54 -0.91
N ILE A 213 -2.59 -6.87 -2.16
CA ILE A 213 -1.69 -6.06 -2.99
C ILE A 213 -2.51 -4.98 -3.70
N GLY A 214 -1.92 -3.79 -3.87
CA GLY A 214 -2.50 -2.71 -4.65
C GLY A 214 -1.47 -1.65 -5.01
N PRO A 215 -1.82 -0.73 -5.94
CA PRO A 215 -0.93 0.31 -6.40
C PRO A 215 -0.84 1.51 -5.46
N ILE A 216 0.32 2.19 -5.55
CA ILE A 216 0.55 3.55 -5.07
C ILE A 216 1.05 4.34 -6.28
N THR A 217 0.39 5.45 -6.59
CA THR A 217 0.64 6.26 -7.78
C THR A 217 0.52 7.74 -7.45
N ARG A 218 0.81 8.59 -8.42
CA ARG A 218 0.65 10.02 -8.25
C ARG A 218 -0.80 10.47 -8.41
N ASP A 219 -1.53 9.85 -9.34
CA ASP A 219 -2.91 10.18 -9.64
C ASP A 219 -3.82 8.94 -9.74
N VAL A 220 -5.12 9.18 -9.81
CA VAL A 220 -6.15 8.14 -9.88
C VAL A 220 -6.15 7.42 -11.22
N THR A 221 -5.73 8.07 -12.30
CA THR A 221 -5.66 7.47 -13.64
C THR A 221 -4.62 6.35 -13.68
N ASP A 222 -3.44 6.61 -13.17
CA ASP A 222 -2.38 5.61 -13.08
C ASP A 222 -2.76 4.46 -12.12
N ALA A 223 -3.45 4.78 -10.99
CA ALA A 223 -3.96 3.76 -10.07
C ALA A 223 -4.93 2.80 -10.76
N ALA A 224 -5.87 3.32 -11.55
CA ALA A 224 -6.81 2.53 -12.33
C ALA A 224 -6.09 1.67 -13.39
N THR A 225 -5.08 2.22 -14.05
CA THR A 225 -4.28 1.52 -15.07
C THR A 225 -3.51 0.36 -14.47
N VAL A 226 -2.84 0.56 -13.32
CA VAL A 226 -2.12 -0.52 -12.63
C VAL A 226 -3.10 -1.59 -12.13
N LEU A 227 -4.30 -1.20 -11.63
CA LEU A 227 -5.33 -2.17 -11.22
C LEU A 227 -5.80 -3.03 -12.39
N ASN A 228 -6.00 -2.47 -13.58
CA ASN A 228 -6.37 -3.25 -14.78
C ASN A 228 -5.37 -4.39 -15.02
N THR A 229 -4.09 -4.11 -14.84
CA THR A 229 -3.04 -5.11 -15.05
C THR A 229 -3.02 -6.17 -13.96
N ILE A 230 -3.10 -5.80 -12.67
CA ILE A 230 -2.84 -6.74 -11.56
C ILE A 230 -4.08 -7.51 -11.09
N CYS A 231 -5.30 -7.03 -11.37
CA CYS A 231 -6.54 -7.70 -10.98
C CYS A 231 -6.80 -8.98 -11.81
N GLY A 232 -7.55 -9.91 -11.23
CA GLY A 232 -8.05 -11.11 -11.91
C GLY A 232 -7.81 -12.39 -11.12
N LYS A 233 -8.48 -13.46 -11.58
CA LYS A 233 -8.42 -14.78 -10.95
C LYS A 233 -7.05 -15.41 -11.11
N ASP A 234 -6.61 -16.09 -10.06
CA ASP A 234 -5.40 -16.91 -10.03
C ASP A 234 -5.72 -18.28 -9.39
N GLU A 235 -5.36 -19.34 -10.08
CA GLU A 235 -5.57 -20.72 -9.59
C GLU A 235 -4.62 -21.10 -8.43
N HIS A 236 -3.54 -20.34 -8.21
CA HIS A 236 -2.59 -20.56 -7.12
C HIS A 236 -3.02 -19.90 -5.80
N ASP A 237 -4.05 -19.07 -5.82
CA ASP A 237 -4.61 -18.43 -4.62
C ASP A 237 -6.08 -18.81 -4.47
N SER A 238 -6.39 -19.67 -3.49
CA SER A 238 -7.74 -20.14 -3.21
C SER A 238 -8.71 -19.03 -2.77
N THR A 239 -8.19 -17.86 -2.40
CA THR A 239 -8.98 -16.68 -2.03
C THR A 239 -9.21 -15.73 -3.20
N SER A 240 -8.56 -15.96 -4.34
CA SER A 240 -8.75 -15.17 -5.56
C SER A 240 -10.17 -15.34 -6.10
N LEU A 241 -10.86 -14.23 -6.31
CA LEU A 241 -12.27 -14.21 -6.69
C LEU A 241 -12.44 -14.53 -8.20
N PRO A 242 -13.35 -15.46 -8.55
CA PRO A 242 -13.63 -15.80 -9.95
C PRO A 242 -14.64 -14.81 -10.56
N VAL A 243 -14.26 -13.54 -10.62
CA VAL A 243 -15.09 -12.46 -11.15
C VAL A 243 -14.38 -11.74 -12.28
N ASP A 244 -15.15 -11.22 -13.22
CA ASP A 244 -14.61 -10.42 -14.32
C ASP A 244 -13.93 -9.15 -13.80
N VAL A 245 -12.88 -8.73 -14.47
CA VAL A 245 -12.19 -7.46 -14.21
C VAL A 245 -12.73 -6.43 -15.20
N PRO A 246 -13.43 -5.38 -14.72
CA PRO A 246 -13.83 -4.29 -15.59
C PRO A 246 -12.60 -3.50 -16.02
N ASP A 247 -12.75 -2.71 -17.08
CA ASP A 247 -11.76 -1.69 -17.39
C ASP A 247 -11.97 -0.48 -16.48
N PHE A 248 -11.18 -0.41 -15.41
CA PHE A 248 -11.29 0.62 -14.39
C PHE A 248 -11.08 2.04 -14.93
N THR A 249 -10.35 2.19 -16.05
CA THR A 249 -10.18 3.52 -16.67
C THR A 249 -11.48 4.08 -17.22
N LYS A 250 -12.46 3.24 -17.54
CA LYS A 250 -13.80 3.69 -18.00
C LYS A 250 -14.64 4.30 -16.88
N ALA A 251 -14.29 4.04 -15.62
CA ALA A 251 -14.94 4.68 -14.47
C ALA A 251 -14.47 6.12 -14.25
N LEU A 252 -13.36 6.55 -14.88
CA LEU A 252 -12.74 7.85 -14.70
C LEU A 252 -13.52 8.95 -15.42
N ARG A 253 -14.63 9.34 -14.82
CA ARG A 253 -15.47 10.45 -15.26
C ARG A 253 -15.68 11.42 -14.10
N ALA A 254 -15.48 12.71 -14.35
CA ALA A 254 -15.59 13.76 -13.33
C ALA A 254 -17.08 14.11 -13.08
N ASP A 255 -17.84 13.16 -12.52
CA ASP A 255 -19.26 13.31 -12.21
C ASP A 255 -19.63 12.55 -10.94
N VAL A 256 -20.10 13.28 -9.92
CA VAL A 256 -20.61 12.74 -8.65
C VAL A 256 -22.04 13.21 -8.38
N LYS A 257 -22.72 13.80 -9.37
CA LYS A 257 -24.09 14.28 -9.19
C LYS A 257 -25.01 13.14 -8.78
N GLY A 258 -25.68 13.32 -7.64
CA GLY A 258 -26.59 12.33 -7.05
C GLY A 258 -25.89 11.14 -6.40
N LEU A 259 -24.56 11.11 -6.31
CA LEU A 259 -23.81 10.11 -5.56
C LEU A 259 -24.03 10.37 -4.06
N ARG A 260 -24.49 9.35 -3.33
CA ARG A 260 -24.66 9.44 -1.88
C ARG A 260 -23.35 9.11 -1.18
N ILE A 261 -22.78 10.08 -0.47
CA ILE A 261 -21.52 9.96 0.27
C ILE A 261 -21.84 9.85 1.77
N GLY A 262 -21.56 8.69 2.34
CA GLY A 262 -21.76 8.42 3.77
C GLY A 262 -20.63 8.99 4.61
N LEU A 263 -20.96 9.70 5.69
CA LEU A 263 -20.03 10.18 6.70
C LEU A 263 -20.26 9.42 8.01
N PRO A 264 -19.35 8.51 8.42
CA PRO A 264 -19.48 7.83 9.71
C PRO A 264 -19.29 8.81 10.87
N LYS A 265 -20.31 9.01 11.69
CA LYS A 265 -20.22 9.96 12.83
C LYS A 265 -19.09 9.61 13.82
N GLU A 266 -18.72 8.33 13.90
CA GLU A 266 -17.65 7.83 14.76
C GLU A 266 -16.24 8.26 14.30
N TYR A 267 -16.09 8.70 13.04
CA TYR A 267 -14.76 9.02 12.46
C TYR A 267 -14.42 10.50 12.51
N TYR A 268 -15.35 11.36 12.87
CA TYR A 268 -15.16 12.82 12.89
C TYR A 268 -15.20 13.40 14.31
N GLY A 269 -15.00 12.56 15.33
CA GLY A 269 -15.03 12.90 16.74
C GLY A 269 -13.67 13.10 17.40
N GLU A 270 -13.61 12.72 18.66
CA GLU A 270 -12.40 12.77 19.48
C GLU A 270 -11.28 11.91 18.89
N GLY A 271 -10.02 12.40 18.93
CA GLY A 271 -8.84 11.72 18.39
C GLY A 271 -8.44 12.14 16.96
N LEU A 272 -9.33 12.79 16.21
CA LEU A 272 -8.97 13.36 14.90
C LEU A 272 -8.35 14.74 15.08
N ASP A 273 -7.13 14.93 14.53
CA ASP A 273 -6.44 16.23 14.55
C ASP A 273 -7.34 17.32 13.94
N PRO A 274 -7.57 18.46 14.63
CA PRO A 274 -8.44 19.53 14.13
C PRO A 274 -8.00 20.10 12.76
N LYS A 275 -6.70 20.07 12.42
CA LYS A 275 -6.18 20.54 11.14
C LYS A 275 -6.49 19.54 10.02
N VAL A 276 -6.34 18.25 10.28
CA VAL A 276 -6.78 17.18 9.36
C VAL A 276 -8.28 17.27 9.15
N HIS A 277 -9.06 17.43 10.22
CA HIS A 277 -10.52 17.58 10.15
C HIS A 277 -10.92 18.81 9.29
N ALA A 278 -10.20 19.92 9.42
CA ALA A 278 -10.47 21.13 8.63
C ALA A 278 -10.31 20.90 7.11
N GLU A 279 -9.27 20.16 6.68
CA GLU A 279 -9.08 19.82 5.27
C GLU A 279 -10.18 18.87 4.76
N LEU A 280 -10.55 17.89 5.56
CA LEU A 280 -11.64 16.97 5.20
C LEU A 280 -13.00 17.69 5.10
N LYS A 281 -13.27 18.67 5.96
CA LYS A 281 -14.48 19.50 5.83
C LYS A 281 -14.52 20.26 4.50
N LYS A 282 -13.38 20.76 4.02
CA LYS A 282 -13.30 21.40 2.69
C LYS A 282 -13.62 20.40 1.59
N ALA A 283 -13.06 19.18 1.67
CA ALA A 283 -13.32 18.11 0.71
C ALA A 283 -14.82 17.71 0.68
N ILE A 284 -15.44 17.57 1.84
CA ILE A 284 -16.89 17.25 1.97
C ILE A 284 -17.72 18.37 1.32
N ALA A 285 -17.47 19.63 1.67
CA ALA A 285 -18.18 20.77 1.09
C ALA A 285 -17.99 20.87 -0.44
N GLN A 286 -16.84 20.46 -0.95
CA GLN A 286 -16.58 20.42 -2.37
C GLN A 286 -17.39 19.33 -3.08
N TYR A 287 -17.50 18.11 -2.51
CA TYR A 287 -18.38 17.07 -3.04
C TYR A 287 -19.84 17.53 -3.08
N GLU A 288 -20.32 18.17 -2.02
CA GLU A 288 -21.67 18.74 -1.95
C GLU A 288 -21.87 19.80 -3.05
N ALA A 289 -20.91 20.70 -3.25
CA ALA A 289 -20.95 21.72 -4.32
C ALA A 289 -20.94 21.10 -5.73
N MET A 290 -20.31 19.93 -5.92
CA MET A 290 -20.32 19.16 -7.17
C MET A 290 -21.61 18.33 -7.36
N GLY A 291 -22.56 18.40 -6.41
CA GLY A 291 -23.88 17.77 -6.50
C GLY A 291 -23.98 16.37 -5.92
N ALA A 292 -23.01 15.94 -5.11
CA ALA A 292 -23.13 14.75 -4.30
C ALA A 292 -24.10 15.00 -3.12
N GLU A 293 -24.75 13.94 -2.64
CA GLU A 293 -25.61 13.95 -1.46
C GLU A 293 -24.81 13.47 -0.25
N ILE A 294 -24.70 14.30 0.78
CA ILE A 294 -23.99 13.93 2.02
C ILE A 294 -24.98 13.30 3.00
N VAL A 295 -24.67 12.09 3.46
CA VAL A 295 -25.52 11.29 4.35
C VAL A 295 -24.76 10.94 5.62
N GLU A 296 -25.29 11.29 6.79
CA GLU A 296 -24.71 10.81 8.05
C GLU A 296 -25.03 9.32 8.23
N ILE A 297 -24.01 8.50 8.54
CA ILE A 297 -24.12 7.07 8.78
C ILE A 297 -23.48 6.70 10.12
N SER A 298 -23.69 5.48 10.59
CA SER A 298 -23.08 4.97 11.83
C SER A 298 -22.39 3.63 11.60
N LEU A 299 -21.17 3.48 12.14
CA LEU A 299 -20.38 2.25 12.13
C LEU A 299 -20.01 1.88 13.59
N PRO A 300 -20.98 1.52 14.44
CA PRO A 300 -20.80 1.48 15.90
C PRO A 300 -19.77 0.44 16.39
N HIS A 301 -19.52 -0.64 15.64
CA HIS A 301 -18.56 -1.66 16.06
C HIS A 301 -17.13 -1.35 15.59
N THR A 302 -16.89 -0.27 14.84
CA THR A 302 -15.51 0.09 14.41
C THR A 302 -14.62 0.54 15.56
N GLU A 303 -15.18 0.94 16.70
CA GLU A 303 -14.43 1.19 17.95
C GLU A 303 -13.62 -0.03 18.40
N TYR A 304 -14.08 -1.25 18.08
CA TYR A 304 -13.38 -2.50 18.42
C TYR A 304 -12.40 -2.96 17.35
N ALA A 305 -12.30 -2.27 16.22
CA ALA A 305 -11.57 -2.77 15.05
C ALA A 305 -10.07 -2.94 15.32
N VAL A 306 -9.43 -1.96 15.97
CA VAL A 306 -8.00 -2.01 16.29
C VAL A 306 -7.69 -3.21 17.19
N ILE A 307 -8.41 -3.38 18.29
CA ILE A 307 -8.21 -4.51 19.22
C ILE A 307 -8.43 -5.84 18.50
N THR A 308 -9.51 -5.93 17.71
CA THR A 308 -9.84 -7.13 16.93
C THR A 308 -8.76 -7.49 15.93
N TYR A 309 -8.21 -6.50 15.23
CA TYR A 309 -7.11 -6.66 14.30
C TYR A 309 -5.85 -7.18 15.01
N TYR A 310 -5.47 -6.59 16.15
CA TYR A 310 -4.28 -7.02 16.91
C TYR A 310 -4.45 -8.36 17.64
N ILE A 311 -5.63 -8.96 17.56
CA ILE A 311 -5.84 -10.38 17.93
C ILE A 311 -5.71 -11.27 16.69
N ILE A 312 -6.39 -10.95 15.59
CA ILE A 312 -6.46 -11.80 14.39
C ILE A 312 -5.12 -11.79 13.64
N ALA A 313 -4.58 -10.62 13.33
CA ALA A 313 -3.39 -10.51 12.50
C ALA A 313 -2.14 -11.15 13.15
N PRO A 314 -1.84 -10.94 14.45
CA PRO A 314 -0.78 -11.67 15.14
C PRO A 314 -1.02 -13.18 15.20
N ALA A 315 -2.25 -13.64 15.38
CA ALA A 315 -2.59 -15.07 15.36
C ALA A 315 -2.20 -15.70 14.01
N GLU A 316 -2.60 -15.08 12.90
CA GLU A 316 -2.25 -15.52 11.56
C GLU A 316 -0.74 -15.39 11.28
N ALA A 317 -0.10 -14.30 11.74
CA ALA A 317 1.35 -14.10 11.63
C ALA A 317 2.13 -15.22 12.33
N SER A 318 1.73 -15.61 13.53
CA SER A 318 2.42 -16.67 14.28
C SER A 318 2.43 -18.00 13.50
N ALA A 319 1.34 -18.31 12.79
CA ALA A 319 1.25 -19.48 11.91
C ALA A 319 2.04 -19.27 10.60
N ASN A 320 1.90 -18.12 9.94
CA ASN A 320 2.57 -17.83 8.68
C ASN A 320 4.09 -17.77 8.82
N LEU A 321 4.62 -17.17 9.88
CA LEU A 321 6.06 -17.04 10.11
C LEU A 321 6.70 -18.26 10.77
N ALA A 322 5.92 -19.31 11.10
CA ALA A 322 6.45 -20.59 11.60
C ALA A 322 7.36 -21.30 10.58
N ARG A 323 7.22 -20.99 9.28
CA ARG A 323 8.03 -21.54 8.20
C ARG A 323 9.50 -21.10 8.20
N TYR A 324 9.81 -19.99 8.87
CA TYR A 324 11.18 -19.44 8.96
C TYR A 324 11.89 -20.05 10.16
N ASP A 325 12.51 -21.21 9.94
CA ASP A 325 13.07 -22.10 10.96
C ASP A 325 14.61 -22.18 10.92
N GLY A 326 15.26 -21.45 9.99
CA GLY A 326 16.70 -21.53 9.76
C GLY A 326 17.17 -22.77 9.01
N VAL A 327 16.24 -23.62 8.52
CA VAL A 327 16.57 -24.88 7.82
C VAL A 327 16.43 -24.74 6.32
N ARG A 328 15.27 -24.29 5.85
CA ARG A 328 14.88 -24.41 4.44
C ARG A 328 15.49 -23.31 3.57
N TYR A 329 15.45 -22.05 4.04
CA TYR A 329 15.95 -20.86 3.36
C TYR A 329 16.01 -19.70 4.36
N GLY A 330 16.67 -18.62 3.98
CA GLY A 330 16.81 -17.42 4.81
C GLY A 330 18.01 -17.51 5.76
N PHE A 331 17.99 -16.64 6.77
CA PHE A 331 19.04 -16.55 7.78
C PHE A 331 19.09 -17.80 8.66
N ARG A 332 20.30 -18.29 8.90
CA ARG A 332 20.60 -19.42 9.80
C ARG A 332 21.70 -19.03 10.77
N ALA A 333 21.46 -19.20 12.05
CA ALA A 333 22.46 -18.98 13.08
C ALA A 333 23.64 -19.95 12.95
N ALA A 334 24.86 -19.44 13.07
CA ALA A 334 26.07 -20.22 12.80
C ALA A 334 26.48 -21.18 13.94
N ASN A 335 26.17 -20.84 15.19
CA ASN A 335 26.74 -21.48 16.39
C ASN A 335 25.80 -22.46 17.10
N ALA A 336 24.80 -22.99 16.39
CA ALA A 336 23.87 -23.95 16.97
C ALA A 336 24.47 -25.37 17.04
N THR A 337 24.27 -26.05 18.16
CA THR A 337 24.75 -27.42 18.40
C THR A 337 23.68 -28.48 18.18
N SER A 338 22.41 -28.06 18.05
CA SER A 338 21.27 -28.95 17.79
C SER A 338 20.23 -28.26 16.89
N ALA A 339 19.33 -29.05 16.29
CA ALA A 339 18.27 -28.50 15.44
C ALA A 339 17.28 -27.59 16.20
N PRO A 340 16.82 -27.92 17.43
CA PRO A 340 15.99 -27.01 18.22
C PRO A 340 16.70 -25.70 18.55
N GLU A 341 17.97 -25.78 18.93
CA GLU A 341 18.79 -24.60 19.24
C GLU A 341 18.99 -23.72 17.99
N MET A 342 19.28 -24.36 16.85
CA MET A 342 19.43 -23.65 15.58
C MET A 342 18.14 -22.87 15.21
N THR A 343 16.96 -23.49 15.34
CA THR A 343 15.70 -22.81 15.09
C THR A 343 15.49 -21.64 16.07
N THR A 344 15.76 -21.88 17.35
CA THR A 344 15.62 -20.83 18.40
C THR A 344 16.54 -19.65 18.11
N LEU A 345 17.82 -19.90 17.89
CA LEU A 345 18.81 -18.83 17.63
C LEU A 345 18.52 -18.10 16.30
N SER A 346 18.19 -18.84 15.23
CA SER A 346 17.87 -18.23 13.95
C SER A 346 16.67 -17.28 14.03
N ARG A 347 15.64 -17.68 14.74
CA ARG A 347 14.44 -16.82 14.95
C ARG A 347 14.72 -15.66 15.89
N THR A 348 15.52 -15.87 16.95
CA THR A 348 15.91 -14.82 17.90
C THR A 348 16.73 -13.73 17.25
N GLU A 349 17.69 -14.09 16.41
CA GLU A 349 18.61 -13.16 15.74
C GLU A 349 18.06 -12.61 14.42
N GLY A 350 17.21 -13.39 13.73
CA GLY A 350 16.71 -13.08 12.40
C GLY A 350 15.47 -12.17 12.39
N PHE A 351 14.62 -12.23 13.41
CA PHE A 351 13.45 -11.36 13.53
C PHE A 351 13.71 -10.15 14.41
N GLY A 352 13.19 -8.99 13.99
CA GLY A 352 13.12 -7.78 14.80
C GLY A 352 12.12 -7.87 15.96
N ASP A 353 12.16 -6.88 16.85
CA ASP A 353 11.41 -6.94 18.11
C ASP A 353 9.89 -6.88 17.92
N GLU A 354 9.39 -6.08 16.95
CA GLU A 354 7.95 -5.99 16.69
C GLU A 354 7.41 -7.33 16.13
N VAL A 355 8.14 -7.95 15.21
CA VAL A 355 7.78 -9.26 14.65
C VAL A 355 7.76 -10.32 15.75
N LYS A 356 8.76 -10.36 16.62
CA LYS A 356 8.80 -11.28 17.77
C LYS A 356 7.62 -11.06 18.69
N ARG A 357 7.28 -9.79 19.00
CA ARG A 357 6.13 -9.42 19.85
C ARG A 357 4.82 -9.97 19.25
N ARG A 358 4.58 -9.77 17.96
CA ARG A 358 3.36 -10.24 17.29
C ARG A 358 3.30 -11.77 17.20
N ILE A 359 4.42 -12.45 16.95
CA ILE A 359 4.48 -13.92 16.98
C ILE A 359 4.11 -14.44 18.37
N MET A 360 4.67 -13.86 19.42
CA MET A 360 4.37 -14.26 20.82
C MET A 360 2.91 -14.02 21.18
N LEU A 361 2.37 -12.85 20.82
CA LEU A 361 0.96 -12.51 21.05
C LEU A 361 0.04 -13.48 20.30
N GLY A 362 0.31 -13.76 19.03
CA GLY A 362 -0.47 -14.69 18.22
C GLY A 362 -0.43 -16.11 18.74
N THR A 363 0.74 -16.59 19.18
CA THR A 363 0.90 -17.90 19.79
C THR A 363 0.09 -18.00 21.09
N TYR A 364 0.09 -16.95 21.92
CA TYR A 364 -0.71 -16.89 23.13
C TYR A 364 -2.21 -16.95 22.83
N VAL A 365 -2.67 -16.13 21.90
CA VAL A 365 -4.08 -16.06 21.50
C VAL A 365 -4.61 -17.38 20.94
N LEU A 366 -3.77 -18.15 20.25
CA LEU A 366 -4.12 -19.48 19.69
C LEU A 366 -3.94 -20.63 20.66
N SER A 367 -3.37 -20.40 21.86
CA SER A 367 -3.11 -21.47 22.82
C SER A 367 -4.39 -22.01 23.47
N SER A 368 -4.30 -23.23 23.99
CA SER A 368 -5.41 -23.90 24.66
C SER A 368 -5.95 -23.08 25.83
N GLY A 369 -7.27 -22.90 25.90
CA GLY A 369 -7.97 -22.11 26.88
C GLY A 369 -8.12 -20.62 26.52
N TYR A 370 -7.34 -20.10 25.55
CA TYR A 370 -7.42 -18.69 25.10
C TYR A 370 -8.04 -18.53 23.72
N TYR A 371 -8.01 -19.58 22.88
CA TYR A 371 -8.59 -19.55 21.53
C TYR A 371 -10.05 -19.11 21.52
N ASP A 372 -10.91 -19.70 22.34
CA ASP A 372 -12.33 -19.34 22.40
C ASP A 372 -12.56 -17.94 22.98
N ALA A 373 -11.77 -17.56 23.98
CA ALA A 373 -11.90 -16.28 24.67
C ALA A 373 -11.43 -15.09 23.83
N TYR A 374 -10.43 -15.27 22.97
CA TYR A 374 -9.84 -14.20 22.17
C TYR A 374 -10.07 -14.36 20.68
N TYR A 375 -9.48 -15.39 20.03
CA TYR A 375 -9.51 -15.50 18.56
C TYR A 375 -10.93 -15.65 18.02
N LYS A 376 -11.69 -16.61 18.55
CA LYS A 376 -13.07 -16.84 18.14
C LYS A 376 -13.96 -15.63 18.38
N LYS A 377 -13.79 -14.95 19.51
CA LYS A 377 -14.51 -13.73 19.82
C LYS A 377 -14.14 -12.59 18.87
N ALA A 378 -12.88 -12.44 18.55
CA ALA A 378 -12.42 -11.44 17.57
C ALA A 378 -13.02 -11.71 16.17
N MET A 379 -13.12 -12.98 15.73
CA MET A 379 -13.81 -13.34 14.48
C MET A 379 -15.31 -13.02 14.50
N GLN A 380 -15.97 -13.13 15.66
CA GLN A 380 -17.37 -12.69 15.81
C GLN A 380 -17.50 -11.17 15.70
N VAL A 381 -16.59 -10.41 16.34
CA VAL A 381 -16.57 -8.94 16.25
C VAL A 381 -16.27 -8.50 14.81
N ARG A 382 -15.33 -9.16 14.11
CA ARG A 382 -15.10 -8.92 12.68
C ARG A 382 -16.37 -9.02 11.86
N THR A 383 -17.23 -10.01 12.17
CA THR A 383 -18.53 -10.16 11.49
C THR A 383 -19.49 -8.99 11.79
N LEU A 384 -19.46 -8.43 13.01
CA LEU A 384 -20.27 -7.26 13.36
C LEU A 384 -19.78 -6.01 12.63
N ILE A 385 -18.47 -5.78 12.58
CA ILE A 385 -17.87 -4.68 11.81
C ILE A 385 -18.31 -4.76 10.34
N ARG A 386 -18.25 -5.94 9.72
CA ARG A 386 -18.72 -6.11 8.34
C ARG A 386 -20.20 -5.74 8.19
N ARG A 387 -21.05 -6.17 9.11
CA ARG A 387 -22.49 -5.85 9.09
C ARG A 387 -22.79 -4.36 9.21
N ASP A 388 -21.95 -3.60 9.95
CA ASP A 388 -22.09 -2.14 10.00
C ASP A 388 -21.92 -1.53 8.62
N PHE A 389 -20.88 -1.96 7.87
CA PHE A 389 -20.69 -1.51 6.50
C PHE A 389 -21.81 -1.94 5.57
N ASP A 390 -22.28 -3.20 5.67
CA ASP A 390 -23.40 -3.69 4.87
C ASP A 390 -24.64 -2.80 5.08
N ALA A 391 -24.97 -2.45 6.32
CA ALA A 391 -26.10 -1.57 6.65
C ALA A 391 -25.86 -0.10 6.20
N ALA A 392 -24.65 0.40 6.31
CA ALA A 392 -24.27 1.74 5.83
C ALA A 392 -24.44 1.85 4.31
N PHE A 393 -24.07 0.83 3.55
CA PHE A 393 -24.20 0.81 2.10
C PHE A 393 -25.64 0.64 1.57
N GLU A 394 -26.61 0.42 2.41
CA GLU A 394 -28.03 0.59 2.05
C GLU A 394 -28.39 2.09 1.95
N GLN A 395 -27.70 2.96 2.69
CA GLN A 395 -27.96 4.39 2.79
C GLN A 395 -27.06 5.22 1.88
N CYS A 396 -25.86 4.73 1.53
CA CYS A 396 -24.88 5.46 0.71
C CYS A 396 -24.24 4.57 -0.37
N ASP A 397 -23.57 5.20 -1.31
CA ASP A 397 -22.88 4.52 -2.42
C ASP A 397 -21.37 4.43 -2.19
N VAL A 398 -20.80 5.40 -1.48
CA VAL A 398 -19.40 5.46 -1.06
C VAL A 398 -19.32 6.10 0.32
N ILE A 399 -18.33 5.71 1.11
CA ILE A 399 -18.09 6.30 2.43
C ILE A 399 -16.84 7.16 2.35
N LEU A 400 -16.89 8.40 2.86
CA LEU A 400 -15.76 9.29 3.01
C LEU A 400 -15.29 9.29 4.46
N ALA A 401 -14.00 9.09 4.67
CA ALA A 401 -13.37 9.01 5.97
C ALA A 401 -11.99 9.69 5.96
N PRO A 402 -11.43 10.05 7.12
CA PRO A 402 -10.00 10.31 7.23
C PRO A 402 -9.21 9.06 6.82
N THR A 403 -8.03 9.21 6.22
CA THR A 403 -7.13 8.05 6.04
C THR A 403 -6.35 7.77 7.33
N SER A 404 -5.87 8.81 7.99
CA SER A 404 -5.20 8.72 9.30
C SER A 404 -5.68 9.87 10.19
N PRO A 405 -5.66 9.70 11.52
CA PRO A 405 -6.09 10.76 12.44
C PRO A 405 -5.14 11.97 12.47
N VAL A 406 -3.91 11.81 12.02
CA VAL A 406 -2.85 12.83 12.04
C VAL A 406 -2.10 12.83 10.71
N VAL A 407 -1.29 13.87 10.47
CA VAL A 407 -0.26 13.88 9.42
C VAL A 407 0.98 13.12 9.87
N ALA A 408 1.93 12.86 8.94
CA ALA A 408 3.19 12.21 9.28
C ALA A 408 3.89 12.89 10.47
N TYR A 409 4.36 12.10 11.43
CA TYR A 409 5.01 12.58 12.64
C TYR A 409 6.54 12.39 12.59
N PRO A 410 7.31 12.99 13.53
CA PRO A 410 8.77 12.89 13.52
C PRO A 410 9.28 11.45 13.68
N ILE A 411 10.36 11.10 12.96
CA ILE A 411 11.15 9.87 13.17
C ILE A 411 11.70 9.92 14.61
N ASP A 412 11.78 8.75 15.26
CA ASP A 412 12.18 8.62 16.67
C ASP A 412 11.30 9.45 17.64
N GLY A 413 10.20 9.98 17.14
CA GLY A 413 9.16 10.58 17.98
C GLY A 413 8.65 9.48 18.92
N LYS A 414 8.97 9.57 20.21
CA LYS A 414 8.67 8.55 21.24
C LYS A 414 7.16 8.38 21.44
N MET A 415 6.48 7.93 20.37
CA MET A 415 5.09 7.51 20.48
C MET A 415 5.06 6.16 21.17
N ASP A 416 4.16 6.03 22.13
CA ASP A 416 3.91 4.72 22.72
C ASP A 416 3.27 3.77 21.67
N PRO A 417 3.43 2.45 21.80
CA PRO A 417 2.94 1.50 20.83
C PRO A 417 1.43 1.61 20.52
N LEU A 418 0.62 2.00 21.50
CA LEU A 418 -0.82 2.18 21.30
C LEU A 418 -1.13 3.35 20.38
N SER A 419 -0.43 4.48 20.55
CA SER A 419 -0.55 5.64 19.67
C SER A 419 -0.17 5.30 18.22
N ILE A 420 0.89 4.49 18.01
CA ILE A 420 1.26 4.00 16.67
C ILE A 420 0.14 3.12 16.08
N TYR A 421 -0.46 2.25 16.88
CA TYR A 421 -1.54 1.37 16.45
C TYR A 421 -2.81 2.15 16.07
N LEU A 422 -3.05 3.30 16.68
CA LEU A 422 -4.19 4.17 16.37
C LEU A 422 -4.03 4.95 15.06
N LEU A 423 -2.85 5.00 14.44
CA LEU A 423 -2.66 5.62 13.13
C LEU A 423 -3.53 4.97 12.04
N ASP A 424 -3.85 3.68 12.21
CA ASP A 424 -4.63 2.89 11.28
C ASP A 424 -6.10 2.70 11.70
N VAL A 425 -6.58 3.49 12.66
CA VAL A 425 -7.94 3.37 13.25
C VAL A 425 -9.05 3.44 12.20
N TYR A 426 -8.87 4.22 11.14
CA TYR A 426 -9.84 4.40 10.05
C TYR A 426 -9.63 3.46 8.87
N THR A 427 -8.46 2.84 8.76
CA THR A 427 -8.12 1.95 7.64
C THR A 427 -8.35 0.48 7.98
N ILE A 428 -8.08 0.06 9.22
CA ILE A 428 -8.27 -1.32 9.72
C ILE A 428 -9.69 -1.84 9.49
N PRO A 429 -10.78 -1.10 9.79
CA PRO A 429 -12.14 -1.60 9.60
C PRO A 429 -12.43 -2.03 8.16
N VAL A 430 -11.84 -1.35 7.19
CA VAL A 430 -11.98 -1.65 5.75
C VAL A 430 -11.38 -3.01 5.40
N ASN A 431 -10.21 -3.35 5.97
CA ASN A 431 -9.60 -4.67 5.82
C ASN A 431 -10.42 -5.76 6.51
N MET A 432 -10.91 -5.47 7.73
CA MET A 432 -11.75 -6.40 8.49
C MET A 432 -13.02 -6.77 7.73
N ALA A 433 -13.62 -5.82 7.01
CA ALA A 433 -14.80 -6.03 6.19
C ALA A 433 -14.48 -6.55 4.77
N GLY A 434 -13.22 -6.54 4.34
CA GLY A 434 -12.78 -7.00 3.02
C GLY A 434 -13.10 -6.05 1.87
N LEU A 435 -13.36 -4.77 2.16
CA LEU A 435 -13.86 -3.75 1.23
C LEU A 435 -12.73 -3.08 0.43
N PRO A 436 -13.01 -2.52 -0.76
CA PRO A 436 -12.08 -1.65 -1.46
C PRO A 436 -12.01 -0.28 -0.77
N GLY A 437 -10.83 0.35 -0.79
CA GLY A 437 -10.64 1.69 -0.28
C GLY A 437 -9.46 2.38 -0.94
N ILE A 438 -9.62 3.66 -1.27
CA ILE A 438 -8.58 4.51 -1.86
C ILE A 438 -8.27 5.69 -0.93
N SER A 439 -7.00 6.03 -0.80
CA SER A 439 -6.57 7.31 -0.20
C SER A 439 -6.13 8.24 -1.33
N VAL A 440 -6.61 9.47 -1.29
CA VAL A 440 -6.24 10.54 -2.23
C VAL A 440 -5.81 11.78 -1.46
N PRO A 441 -4.87 12.59 -2.00
CA PRO A 441 -4.49 13.86 -1.39
C PRO A 441 -5.68 14.82 -1.29
N ALA A 442 -5.93 15.39 -0.10
CA ALA A 442 -7.08 16.24 0.16
C ALA A 442 -6.70 17.61 0.77
N GLY A 443 -5.42 17.94 0.81
CA GLY A 443 -4.93 19.20 1.36
C GLY A 443 -3.62 19.03 2.13
N PHE A 444 -3.30 20.04 2.92
CA PHE A 444 -2.07 20.07 3.72
C PHE A 444 -2.35 20.60 5.14
N ALA A 445 -1.72 20.00 6.12
CA ALA A 445 -1.70 20.48 7.50
C ALA A 445 -0.25 20.54 7.99
N ASP A 446 0.19 21.68 8.53
CA ASP A 446 1.58 21.92 8.97
C ASP A 446 2.63 21.60 7.88
N GLY A 447 2.32 21.88 6.62
CA GLY A 447 3.19 21.60 5.48
C GLY A 447 3.27 20.12 5.07
N MET A 448 2.51 19.24 5.74
CA MET A 448 2.43 17.82 5.45
C MET A 448 1.12 17.45 4.74
N PRO A 449 1.14 16.48 3.81
CA PRO A 449 -0.07 16.05 3.13
C PRO A 449 -1.13 15.48 4.08
N VAL A 450 -2.39 15.72 3.74
CA VAL A 450 -3.57 15.10 4.36
C VAL A 450 -4.24 14.20 3.33
N GLY A 451 -4.49 12.95 3.68
CA GLY A 451 -5.22 12.00 2.84
C GLY A 451 -6.69 11.86 3.26
N MET A 452 -7.55 11.85 2.25
CA MET A 452 -8.96 11.49 2.37
C MET A 452 -9.14 10.06 1.88
N GLN A 453 -9.87 9.23 2.63
CA GLN A 453 -10.20 7.86 2.25
C GLN A 453 -11.63 7.78 1.69
N LEU A 454 -11.79 7.11 0.56
CA LEU A 454 -13.07 6.70 0.00
C LEU A 454 -13.17 5.18 0.05
N ILE A 455 -14.29 4.67 0.60
CA ILE A 455 -14.51 3.24 0.82
C ILE A 455 -15.74 2.83 0.02
N GLY A 456 -15.64 1.76 -0.77
CA GLY A 456 -16.71 1.26 -1.62
C GLY A 456 -17.32 -0.05 -1.15
N LYS A 457 -18.42 -0.43 -1.78
CA LYS A 457 -19.04 -1.75 -1.67
C LYS A 457 -18.06 -2.83 -2.17
N PRO A 458 -18.22 -4.10 -1.75
CA PRO A 458 -17.42 -5.18 -2.30
C PRO A 458 -17.49 -5.20 -3.85
N LEU A 459 -16.34 -5.26 -4.51
CA LEU A 459 -16.19 -5.29 -5.97
C LEU A 459 -16.66 -4.01 -6.72
N ASP A 460 -16.87 -2.91 -6.01
CA ASP A 460 -17.26 -1.62 -6.59
C ASP A 460 -16.08 -0.61 -6.56
N GLU A 461 -14.92 -1.04 -7.02
CA GLU A 461 -13.76 -0.17 -7.23
C GLU A 461 -14.08 0.96 -8.21
N GLU A 462 -15.00 0.73 -9.17
CA GLU A 462 -15.40 1.73 -10.17
C GLU A 462 -16.04 2.97 -9.52
N THR A 463 -16.94 2.80 -8.56
CA THR A 463 -17.54 3.93 -7.82
C THR A 463 -16.50 4.66 -6.97
N VAL A 464 -15.59 3.92 -6.33
CA VAL A 464 -14.49 4.49 -5.54
C VAL A 464 -13.57 5.33 -6.43
N LEU A 465 -13.13 4.79 -7.56
CA LEU A 465 -12.26 5.47 -8.53
C LEU A 465 -12.96 6.69 -9.14
N ARG A 466 -14.25 6.60 -9.49
CA ARG A 466 -15.03 7.73 -10.02
C ARG A 466 -15.10 8.88 -9.01
N ALA A 467 -15.41 8.58 -7.76
CA ALA A 467 -15.46 9.60 -6.71
C ALA A 467 -14.08 10.25 -6.49
N ALA A 468 -13.04 9.43 -6.39
CA ALA A 468 -11.65 9.88 -6.24
C ALA A 468 -11.20 10.75 -7.41
N TYR A 469 -11.43 10.30 -8.64
CA TYR A 469 -11.08 11.03 -9.86
C TYR A 469 -11.82 12.36 -9.95
N THR A 470 -13.11 12.41 -9.62
CA THR A 470 -13.89 13.65 -9.64
C THR A 470 -13.29 14.69 -8.70
N PHE A 471 -12.91 14.27 -7.48
CA PHE A 471 -12.26 15.17 -6.52
C PHE A 471 -10.88 15.64 -7.01
N GLU A 472 -10.08 14.70 -7.54
CA GLU A 472 -8.75 15.01 -8.07
C GLU A 472 -8.80 16.03 -9.21
N GLN A 473 -9.74 15.87 -10.16
CA GLN A 473 -9.89 16.80 -11.30
C GLN A 473 -10.38 18.21 -10.87
N ALA A 474 -11.05 18.31 -9.73
CA ALA A 474 -11.48 19.59 -9.17
C ALA A 474 -10.40 20.28 -8.30
N ASN A 475 -9.26 19.61 -8.11
CA ASN A 475 -8.14 20.07 -7.28
C ASN A 475 -6.80 19.84 -7.99
N GLU A 476 -5.73 20.39 -7.43
CA GLU A 476 -4.38 20.24 -7.97
C GLU A 476 -3.41 19.60 -6.95
N TYR A 477 -3.93 18.97 -5.87
CA TYR A 477 -3.10 18.42 -4.81
C TYR A 477 -2.14 17.34 -5.31
N HIS A 478 -2.57 16.47 -6.23
CA HIS A 478 -1.76 15.44 -6.86
C HIS A 478 -0.61 15.97 -7.75
N LYS A 479 -0.68 17.25 -8.17
CA LYS A 479 0.37 17.91 -8.97
C LYS A 479 1.49 18.50 -8.11
N VAL A 480 1.25 18.65 -6.81
CA VAL A 480 2.23 19.22 -5.88
C VAL A 480 3.25 18.14 -5.53
N LEU A 481 4.51 18.40 -5.84
CA LEU A 481 5.62 17.47 -5.58
C LEU A 481 6.36 17.85 -4.31
N ALA A 482 6.86 16.82 -3.61
CA ALA A 482 7.74 17.05 -2.46
C ALA A 482 9.06 17.70 -2.89
N THR A 483 9.49 18.71 -2.13
CA THR A 483 10.73 19.48 -2.40
C THR A 483 11.95 18.97 -1.61
N LEU A 484 11.89 17.71 -1.13
CA LEU A 484 12.93 17.07 -0.31
C LEU A 484 13.33 17.91 0.90
N GLY A 485 12.53 17.82 1.96
CA GLY A 485 12.80 18.49 3.24
C GLY A 485 12.05 19.81 3.45
N GLY A 486 11.07 20.12 2.59
CA GLY A 486 10.23 21.30 2.72
C GLY A 486 10.88 22.58 2.17
N ASN A 487 10.05 23.57 1.84
CA ASN A 487 10.53 24.93 1.71
C ASN A 487 10.95 25.41 3.09
N LYS A 488 12.26 25.66 3.30
CA LYS A 488 12.77 26.33 4.48
C LYS A 488 12.26 27.78 4.52
#